data_9b22843cf4379a473d7bd0962859a01e
#
_entry.id   9b22843cf4379a473d7bd0962859a01e
#
_cell.length_a   1.000
_cell.length_b   1.000
_cell.length_c   1.000
_cell.angle_alpha   90.00
_cell.angle_beta   90.00
_cell.angle_gamma   90.00
#
_symmetry.space_group_name_H-M   'P 1'
#
loop_
_entity.id
_entity.type
_entity.pdbx_description
1 polymer ?
#
loop_
_entity_poly.entity_id
_entity_poly.type
_entity_poly.pdbx_seq_one_letter_code
_entity_poly.pdbx_strand_id
1 'polypeptide(L)'
;MKIHHLILVAAGLLVSFSCSHRLKDGDYTLTVLSTNDVHSTWFDSTYVGGGIRNSIFAMNHYIDSVRTRYGFDNVILIDAGDCLQGDNAAYYYNYVDTLTPHLFPRLLEYMKYDAVAVGNHDIETGHPVYDRVSRDLEKVGAPFLGGNAIRNENGKTYFPLYKIVKKAGLRIAVLGYTNANMTAWLTESLWSGMTFQPIIDLVQKDVDMVKAKEKPDVMIVSMHSGCGEGDGTILECEALDIFNSIKGIDFLVCGHDHRPYVETRDTSALLNSGSHSRYVAHGTLKLKVENKKVVSKTFDTELIPVKAEMADPVMRAHFQK
;
A
#
# COMPACT_ATOMS: atom_id res chain seq x y z
N MET A 1 48.75 53.68 -18.68
CA MET A 1 47.68 53.53 -17.67
C MET A 1 46.91 52.28 -17.95
N LYS A 2 47.14 51.20 -17.23
CA LYS A 2 46.36 49.93 -17.35
C LYS A 2 45.44 49.82 -16.15
N ILE A 3 44.16 49.89 -16.40
CA ILE A 3 43.12 49.75 -15.35
C ILE A 3 42.85 48.25 -15.20
N HIS A 4 43.14 47.70 -14.02
CA HIS A 4 42.80 46.32 -13.66
C HIS A 4 41.39 46.30 -13.07
N HIS A 5 40.49 45.61 -13.73
CA HIS A 5 39.16 45.34 -13.17
C HIS A 5 39.26 44.13 -12.26
N LEU A 6 38.98 44.37 -10.99
CA LEU A 6 38.87 43.34 -9.96
C LEU A 6 37.41 42.83 -10.00
N ILE A 7 37.22 41.58 -10.46
CA ILE A 7 35.92 40.92 -10.38
C ILE A 7 35.81 40.23 -9.02
N LEU A 8 34.97 40.78 -8.14
CA LEU A 8 34.58 40.13 -6.90
C LEU A 8 33.53 39.04 -7.22
N VAL A 9 33.91 37.77 -7.10
CA VAL A 9 32.96 36.64 -7.12
C VAL A 9 32.43 36.48 -5.70
N ALA A 10 31.20 36.93 -5.49
CA ALA A 10 30.46 36.63 -4.26
C ALA A 10 29.92 35.21 -4.32
N ALA A 11 30.57 34.26 -3.65
CA ALA A 11 30.09 32.93 -3.42
C ALA A 11 28.91 32.95 -2.41
N GLY A 12 27.69 32.99 -2.91
CA GLY A 12 26.50 32.85 -2.09
C GLY A 12 26.40 31.42 -1.54
N LEU A 13 26.68 31.24 -0.25
CA LEU A 13 26.34 30.00 0.47
C LEU A 13 24.80 29.88 0.52
N LEU A 14 24.23 29.07 -0.35
CA LEU A 14 22.86 28.56 -0.21
C LEU A 14 22.84 27.62 0.99
N VAL A 15 22.57 28.14 2.18
CA VAL A 15 22.21 27.33 3.34
C VAL A 15 20.83 26.80 3.11
N SER A 16 20.73 25.58 2.56
CA SER A 16 19.48 24.82 2.52
C SER A 16 19.09 24.52 3.96
N PHE A 17 18.18 25.30 4.53
CA PHE A 17 17.46 24.93 5.74
C PHE A 17 16.61 23.68 5.42
N SER A 18 17.20 22.50 5.56
CA SER A 18 16.43 21.27 5.69
C SER A 18 15.65 21.41 6.98
N CYS A 19 14.35 21.72 6.84
CA CYS A 19 13.41 21.67 7.96
C CYS A 19 13.32 20.20 8.37
N SER A 20 14.19 19.75 9.28
CA SER A 20 14.13 18.38 9.78
C SER A 20 12.82 18.23 10.53
N HIS A 21 11.92 17.38 10.03
CA HIS A 21 10.73 16.97 10.76
C HIS A 21 11.22 16.39 12.11
N ARG A 22 10.83 17.02 13.20
CA ARG A 22 11.13 16.54 14.56
C ARG A 22 9.82 16.35 15.28
N LEU A 23 9.59 15.14 15.75
CA LEU A 23 8.46 14.85 16.63
C LEU A 23 8.51 15.75 17.86
N LYS A 24 7.35 16.20 18.30
CA LYS A 24 7.18 16.83 19.62
C LYS A 24 7.06 15.75 20.67
N ASP A 25 7.43 16.08 21.91
CA ASP A 25 7.21 15.19 23.04
C ASP A 25 5.71 14.98 23.26
N GLY A 26 5.31 13.73 23.50
CA GLY A 26 3.91 13.35 23.64
C GLY A 26 3.63 11.91 23.22
N ASP A 27 2.37 11.54 23.35
CA ASP A 27 1.86 10.25 22.93
C ASP A 27 1.17 10.37 21.58
N TYR A 28 1.46 9.44 20.67
CA TYR A 28 0.90 9.36 19.34
C TYR A 28 0.18 8.02 19.18
N THR A 29 -0.95 8.04 18.50
CA THR A 29 -1.66 6.81 18.12
C THR A 29 -1.91 6.85 16.62
N LEU A 30 -1.45 5.81 15.91
CA LEU A 30 -1.71 5.59 14.49
C LEU A 30 -2.51 4.31 14.33
N THR A 31 -3.61 4.39 13.62
CA THR A 31 -4.36 3.22 13.16
C THR A 31 -3.95 2.89 11.72
N VAL A 32 -3.57 1.65 11.48
CA VAL A 32 -3.25 1.11 10.16
C VAL A 32 -4.37 0.15 9.77
N LEU A 33 -5.16 0.51 8.77
CA LEU A 33 -6.15 -0.37 8.17
C LEU A 33 -5.60 -0.94 6.88
N SER A 34 -5.78 -2.24 6.67
CA SER A 34 -5.39 -2.86 5.41
C SER A 34 -6.46 -3.76 4.83
N THR A 35 -6.48 -3.76 3.49
CA THR A 35 -7.25 -4.66 2.64
C THR A 35 -6.31 -5.33 1.67
N ASN A 36 -6.69 -6.47 1.11
CA ASN A 36 -5.98 -7.17 0.05
C ASN A 36 -6.92 -8.14 -0.65
N ASP A 37 -6.55 -8.57 -1.85
CA ASP A 37 -7.24 -9.61 -2.61
C ASP A 37 -8.76 -9.38 -2.67
N VAL A 38 -9.18 -8.13 -2.89
CA VAL A 38 -10.61 -7.81 -3.00
C VAL A 38 -11.25 -8.42 -4.24
N HIS A 39 -10.44 -8.80 -5.25
CA HIS A 39 -10.88 -9.46 -6.47
C HIS A 39 -12.15 -8.87 -7.03
N SER A 40 -12.12 -7.54 -7.19
CA SER A 40 -13.24 -6.73 -7.71
C SER A 40 -14.61 -6.95 -7.04
N THR A 41 -14.65 -7.38 -5.77
CA THR A 41 -15.89 -7.33 -4.99
C THR A 41 -16.26 -5.88 -4.65
N TRP A 42 -16.33 -5.05 -5.72
CA TRP A 42 -16.60 -3.62 -5.59
C TRP A 42 -18.04 -3.31 -5.23
N PHE A 43 -18.99 -4.09 -5.81
CA PHE A 43 -20.41 -3.94 -5.55
C PHE A 43 -20.92 -5.04 -4.61
N ASP A 44 -21.88 -4.68 -3.78
CA ASP A 44 -22.52 -5.57 -2.82
C ASP A 44 -23.62 -6.47 -3.41
N SER A 45 -23.94 -6.31 -4.70
CA SER A 45 -24.88 -7.15 -5.44
C SER A 45 -24.15 -8.09 -6.40
N THR A 46 -24.65 -9.32 -6.51
CA THR A 46 -24.19 -10.24 -7.54
C THR A 46 -25.06 -10.09 -8.79
N TYR A 47 -24.42 -10.00 -9.94
CA TYR A 47 -25.12 -9.88 -11.22
C TYR A 47 -25.92 -11.15 -11.56
N VAL A 48 -25.37 -12.30 -11.18
CA VAL A 48 -26.03 -13.61 -11.35
C VAL A 48 -26.58 -14.06 -10.00
N GLY A 49 -27.88 -14.38 -9.96
CA GLY A 49 -28.56 -14.91 -8.77
C GLY A 49 -29.15 -13.87 -7.81
N GLY A 50 -28.90 -12.56 -8.00
CA GLY A 50 -29.60 -11.48 -7.29
C GLY A 50 -29.37 -11.42 -5.77
N GLY A 51 -28.25 -11.96 -5.28
CA GLY A 51 -27.90 -11.95 -3.86
C GLY A 51 -27.09 -10.69 -3.45
N ILE A 52 -26.98 -10.48 -2.14
CA ILE A 52 -26.01 -9.53 -1.56
C ILE A 52 -24.74 -10.28 -1.15
N ARG A 53 -23.62 -9.59 -1.21
CA ARG A 53 -22.31 -10.14 -0.81
C ARG A 53 -21.46 -9.11 -0.08
N ASN A 54 -20.42 -9.57 0.57
CA ASN A 54 -19.36 -8.69 1.09
C ASN A 54 -18.76 -7.90 -0.08
N SER A 55 -18.44 -6.65 0.20
CA SER A 55 -17.96 -5.72 -0.82
C SER A 55 -17.12 -4.61 -0.21
N ILE A 56 -16.46 -3.86 -1.08
CA ILE A 56 -15.74 -2.64 -0.68
C ILE A 56 -16.68 -1.60 -0.02
N PHE A 57 -17.98 -1.63 -0.34
CA PHE A 57 -18.98 -0.77 0.33
C PHE A 57 -19.15 -1.12 1.81
N ALA A 58 -19.13 -2.41 2.13
CA ALA A 58 -19.20 -2.86 3.52
C ALA A 58 -17.89 -2.60 4.26
N MET A 59 -16.73 -2.73 3.59
CA MET A 59 -15.45 -2.32 4.15
C MET A 59 -15.43 -0.82 4.45
N ASN A 60 -15.95 0.03 3.54
CA ASN A 60 -15.99 1.48 3.74
C ASN A 60 -16.78 1.86 4.99
N HIS A 61 -17.89 1.22 5.26
CA HIS A 61 -18.67 1.46 6.47
C HIS A 61 -17.82 1.30 7.74
N TYR A 62 -17.05 0.21 7.82
CA TYR A 62 -16.14 0.01 8.95
C TYR A 62 -15.02 1.06 8.98
N ILE A 63 -14.35 1.30 7.85
CA ILE A 63 -13.25 2.26 7.72
C ILE A 63 -13.70 3.66 8.17
N ASP A 64 -14.88 4.11 7.74
CA ASP A 64 -15.41 5.41 8.12
C ASP A 64 -15.81 5.46 9.60
N SER A 65 -16.29 4.36 10.20
CA SER A 65 -16.54 4.26 11.64
C SER A 65 -15.26 4.45 12.45
N VAL A 66 -14.16 3.86 12.00
CA VAL A 66 -12.82 4.00 12.61
C VAL A 66 -12.32 5.45 12.49
N ARG A 67 -12.46 6.06 11.30
CA ARG A 67 -12.09 7.46 11.07
C ARG A 67 -12.93 8.42 11.92
N THR A 68 -14.21 8.13 12.08
CA THR A 68 -15.10 8.91 12.95
C THR A 68 -14.66 8.81 14.42
N ARG A 69 -14.25 7.63 14.84
CA ARG A 69 -13.85 7.37 16.23
C ARG A 69 -12.48 7.95 16.59
N TYR A 70 -11.49 7.78 15.69
CA TYR A 70 -10.09 8.13 15.98
C TYR A 70 -9.60 9.40 15.29
N GLY A 71 -10.39 9.95 14.37
CA GLY A 71 -10.03 11.07 13.50
C GLY A 71 -9.36 10.61 12.20
N PHE A 72 -9.75 11.25 11.09
CA PHE A 72 -9.23 10.93 9.74
C PHE A 72 -7.70 10.96 9.66
N ASP A 73 -7.08 11.95 10.30
CA ASP A 73 -5.63 12.15 10.27
C ASP A 73 -4.85 11.12 11.10
N ASN A 74 -5.54 10.31 11.90
CA ASN A 74 -4.92 9.24 12.70
C ASN A 74 -5.06 7.85 12.06
N VAL A 75 -5.64 7.77 10.85
CA VAL A 75 -5.88 6.51 10.15
C VAL A 75 -5.19 6.51 8.80
N ILE A 76 -4.31 5.53 8.56
CA ILE A 76 -3.75 5.21 7.25
C ILE A 76 -4.47 3.98 6.69
N LEU A 77 -4.79 4.00 5.40
CA LEU A 77 -5.49 2.92 4.71
C LEU A 77 -4.66 2.46 3.50
N ILE A 78 -4.31 1.16 3.48
CA ILE A 78 -3.41 0.56 2.50
C ILE A 78 -4.06 -0.70 1.92
N ASP A 79 -3.81 -0.97 0.64
CA ASP A 79 -4.19 -2.22 0.00
C ASP A 79 -2.94 -3.00 -0.44
N ALA A 80 -2.96 -4.33 -0.31
CA ALA A 80 -1.84 -5.19 -0.69
C ALA A 80 -2.04 -5.92 -2.02
N GLY A 81 -2.89 -5.41 -2.91
CA GLY A 81 -2.99 -5.86 -4.31
C GLY A 81 -4.10 -6.86 -4.60
N ASP A 82 -4.15 -7.30 -5.85
CA ASP A 82 -5.17 -8.16 -6.45
C ASP A 82 -6.58 -7.55 -6.43
N CYS A 83 -6.68 -6.40 -7.09
CA CYS A 83 -7.88 -5.59 -7.14
C CYS A 83 -8.62 -5.67 -8.47
N LEU A 84 -7.90 -5.90 -9.60
CA LEU A 84 -8.41 -5.67 -10.96
C LEU A 84 -9.00 -6.90 -11.65
N GLN A 85 -9.05 -8.05 -10.97
CA GLN A 85 -9.58 -9.30 -11.53
C GLN A 85 -10.61 -9.91 -10.58
N GLY A 86 -11.65 -10.57 -11.10
CA GLY A 86 -12.58 -11.38 -10.33
C GLY A 86 -14.04 -11.22 -10.72
N ASP A 87 -14.55 -10.02 -11.03
CA ASP A 87 -15.95 -9.77 -11.32
C ASP A 87 -16.16 -9.08 -12.68
N ASN A 88 -17.38 -9.17 -13.19
CA ASN A 88 -17.81 -8.53 -14.44
C ASN A 88 -17.56 -7.02 -14.45
N ALA A 89 -17.64 -6.34 -13.32
CA ALA A 89 -17.36 -4.91 -13.23
C ALA A 89 -15.91 -4.62 -13.56
N ALA A 90 -14.94 -5.41 -13.04
CA ALA A 90 -13.54 -5.26 -13.41
C ALA A 90 -13.33 -5.52 -14.90
N TYR A 91 -13.88 -6.63 -15.43
CA TYR A 91 -13.77 -6.93 -16.86
C TYR A 91 -14.31 -5.78 -17.73
N TYR A 92 -15.45 -5.20 -17.36
CA TYR A 92 -16.05 -4.08 -18.08
C TYR A 92 -15.13 -2.87 -18.14
N TYR A 93 -14.60 -2.41 -17.00
CA TYR A 93 -13.71 -1.24 -16.94
C TYR A 93 -12.30 -1.54 -17.44
N ASN A 94 -11.86 -2.78 -17.39
CA ASN A 94 -10.56 -3.18 -17.95
C ASN A 94 -10.58 -3.16 -19.48
N TYR A 95 -11.62 -3.74 -20.12
CA TYR A 95 -11.56 -4.13 -21.52
C TYR A 95 -12.70 -3.59 -22.40
N VAL A 96 -13.82 -3.18 -21.83
CA VAL A 96 -14.99 -2.70 -22.59
C VAL A 96 -15.06 -1.18 -22.56
N ASP A 97 -15.18 -0.58 -21.39
CA ASP A 97 -15.14 0.88 -21.22
C ASP A 97 -13.72 1.35 -20.91
N THR A 98 -12.95 1.54 -21.95
CA THR A 98 -11.56 2.01 -21.85
C THR A 98 -11.41 3.53 -21.92
N LEU A 99 -12.49 4.26 -22.15
CA LEU A 99 -12.49 5.71 -22.37
C LEU A 99 -12.85 6.52 -21.13
N THR A 100 -13.78 6.02 -20.29
CA THR A 100 -14.11 6.68 -19.03
C THR A 100 -13.06 6.41 -17.94
N PRO A 101 -12.94 7.27 -16.92
CA PRO A 101 -12.05 7.01 -15.80
C PRO A 101 -12.36 5.65 -15.17
N HIS A 102 -11.33 4.85 -14.97
CA HIS A 102 -11.48 3.50 -14.44
C HIS A 102 -12.13 3.52 -13.06
N LEU A 103 -13.07 2.60 -12.80
CA LEU A 103 -13.85 2.58 -11.56
C LEU A 103 -12.97 2.40 -10.31
N PHE A 104 -11.97 1.52 -10.37
CA PHE A 104 -11.13 1.21 -9.22
C PHE A 104 -10.42 2.45 -8.62
N PRO A 105 -9.67 3.28 -9.36
CA PRO A 105 -9.12 4.53 -8.82
C PRO A 105 -10.17 5.46 -8.20
N ARG A 106 -11.38 5.52 -8.77
CA ARG A 106 -12.48 6.34 -8.22
C ARG A 106 -12.99 5.83 -6.88
N LEU A 107 -13.07 4.50 -6.72
CA LEU A 107 -13.41 3.87 -5.43
C LEU A 107 -12.34 4.19 -4.38
N LEU A 108 -11.06 4.06 -4.73
CA LEU A 108 -9.96 4.34 -3.81
C LEU A 108 -9.87 5.83 -3.45
N GLU A 109 -10.16 6.73 -4.41
CA GLU A 109 -10.26 8.16 -4.16
C GLU A 109 -11.39 8.48 -3.16
N TYR A 110 -12.56 7.87 -3.35
CA TYR A 110 -13.69 8.03 -2.44
C TYR A 110 -13.33 7.56 -1.03
N MET A 111 -12.76 6.36 -0.91
CA MET A 111 -12.35 5.77 0.35
C MET A 111 -11.06 6.35 0.93
N LYS A 112 -10.36 7.25 0.20
CA LYS A 112 -9.10 7.88 0.63
C LYS A 112 -8.03 6.87 1.01
N TYR A 113 -7.74 5.92 0.11
CA TYR A 113 -6.58 5.06 0.25
C TYR A 113 -5.28 5.87 0.15
N ASP A 114 -4.29 5.46 0.92
CA ASP A 114 -2.98 6.11 0.96
C ASP A 114 -1.97 5.46 0.00
N ALA A 115 -2.03 4.15 -0.22
CA ALA A 115 -1.19 3.41 -1.16
C ALA A 115 -1.80 2.04 -1.50
N VAL A 116 -1.37 1.44 -2.61
CA VAL A 116 -1.76 0.10 -3.07
C VAL A 116 -0.51 -0.64 -3.54
N ALA A 117 -0.26 -1.86 -3.07
CA ALA A 117 0.74 -2.73 -3.69
C ALA A 117 0.18 -3.35 -4.98
N VAL A 118 1.03 -3.64 -5.94
CA VAL A 118 0.62 -4.31 -7.19
C VAL A 118 0.51 -5.80 -6.95
N GLY A 119 -0.63 -6.41 -7.29
CA GLY A 119 -0.82 -7.87 -7.26
C GLY A 119 -0.55 -8.55 -8.60
N ASN A 120 -0.53 -9.89 -8.60
CA ASN A 120 -0.33 -10.65 -9.82
C ASN A 120 -1.55 -10.57 -10.75
N HIS A 121 -2.76 -10.56 -10.20
CA HIS A 121 -3.97 -10.35 -10.98
C HIS A 121 -4.16 -8.91 -11.45
N ASP A 122 -3.45 -7.94 -10.88
CA ASP A 122 -3.37 -6.59 -11.44
C ASP A 122 -2.49 -6.60 -12.71
N ILE A 123 -1.34 -7.29 -12.69
CA ILE A 123 -0.45 -7.47 -13.86
C ILE A 123 -1.11 -8.36 -14.94
N GLU A 124 -1.91 -9.35 -14.55
CA GLU A 124 -2.67 -10.22 -15.48
C GLU A 124 -3.54 -9.43 -16.46
N THR A 125 -3.97 -8.24 -16.09
CA THR A 125 -4.79 -7.38 -16.96
C THR A 125 -4.03 -6.85 -18.19
N GLY A 126 -2.69 -6.93 -18.19
CA GLY A 126 -1.83 -6.45 -19.27
C GLY A 126 -1.56 -4.94 -19.23
N HIS A 127 -0.50 -4.53 -19.92
CA HIS A 127 -0.03 -3.13 -20.00
C HIS A 127 -1.13 -2.09 -20.28
N PRO A 128 -2.06 -2.29 -21.23
CA PRO A 128 -3.08 -1.28 -21.50
C PRO A 128 -3.95 -0.93 -20.30
N VAL A 129 -4.15 -1.88 -19.38
CA VAL A 129 -5.01 -1.72 -18.21
C VAL A 129 -4.22 -1.22 -17.02
N TYR A 130 -3.24 -1.99 -16.54
CA TYR A 130 -2.54 -1.59 -15.31
C TYR A 130 -1.73 -0.30 -15.45
N ASP A 131 -1.20 0.04 -16.65
CA ASP A 131 -0.54 1.33 -16.87
C ASP A 131 -1.52 2.50 -16.80
N ARG A 132 -2.75 2.31 -17.32
CA ARG A 132 -3.83 3.30 -17.21
C ARG A 132 -4.23 3.48 -15.75
N VAL A 133 -4.50 2.38 -15.06
CA VAL A 133 -4.89 2.39 -13.65
C VAL A 133 -3.80 2.99 -12.76
N SER A 134 -2.53 2.64 -12.99
CA SER A 134 -1.39 3.20 -12.25
C SER A 134 -1.33 4.73 -12.37
N ARG A 135 -1.49 5.27 -13.59
CA ARG A 135 -1.52 6.73 -13.81
C ARG A 135 -2.71 7.39 -13.11
N ASP A 136 -3.87 6.74 -13.07
CA ASP A 136 -5.06 7.30 -12.43
C ASP A 136 -4.96 7.19 -10.90
N LEU A 137 -4.40 6.13 -10.36
CA LEU A 137 -4.10 5.99 -8.92
C LEU A 137 -3.09 7.03 -8.42
N GLU A 138 -2.08 7.36 -9.22
CA GLU A 138 -1.13 8.43 -8.88
C GLU A 138 -1.84 9.79 -8.76
N LYS A 139 -2.76 10.12 -9.68
CA LYS A 139 -3.54 11.37 -9.64
C LYS A 139 -4.43 11.48 -8.39
N VAL A 140 -5.02 10.38 -7.95
CA VAL A 140 -5.89 10.35 -6.76
C VAL A 140 -5.10 10.19 -5.46
N GLY A 141 -3.78 10.09 -5.55
CA GLY A 141 -2.90 10.04 -4.39
C GLY A 141 -2.81 8.68 -3.71
N ALA A 142 -3.18 7.59 -4.39
CA ALA A 142 -3.02 6.20 -3.93
C ALA A 142 -2.18 5.39 -4.93
N PRO A 143 -0.89 5.69 -5.13
CA PRO A 143 -0.10 5.09 -6.18
C PRO A 143 0.01 3.57 -6.04
N PHE A 144 0.07 2.86 -7.19
CA PHE A 144 0.58 1.50 -7.24
C PHE A 144 2.05 1.48 -6.86
N LEU A 145 2.42 0.63 -5.89
CA LEU A 145 3.78 0.43 -5.43
C LEU A 145 4.24 -0.99 -5.79
N GLY A 146 5.46 -1.12 -6.32
CA GLY A 146 6.01 -2.41 -6.77
C GLY A 146 7.51 -2.33 -7.00
N GLY A 147 8.28 -2.12 -5.93
CA GLY A 147 9.71 -1.83 -5.97
C GLY A 147 10.60 -2.95 -6.53
N ASN A 148 10.09 -4.19 -6.57
CA ASN A 148 10.81 -5.35 -7.12
C ASN A 148 10.46 -5.66 -8.59
N ALA A 149 9.53 -4.93 -9.21
CA ALA A 149 9.30 -4.97 -10.65
C ALA A 149 10.28 -4.03 -11.35
N ILE A 150 11.27 -4.59 -12.05
CA ILE A 150 12.41 -3.87 -12.60
C ILE A 150 12.31 -3.77 -14.12
N ARG A 151 12.45 -2.57 -14.68
CA ARG A 151 12.52 -2.34 -16.14
C ARG A 151 13.78 -2.94 -16.72
N ASN A 152 13.63 -3.81 -17.72
CA ASN A 152 14.76 -4.45 -18.38
C ASN A 152 15.65 -3.45 -19.14
N GLU A 153 15.08 -2.34 -19.63
CA GLU A 153 15.79 -1.35 -20.43
C GLU A 153 16.81 -0.52 -19.64
N ASN A 154 16.58 -0.29 -18.33
CA ASN A 154 17.39 0.68 -17.57
C ASN A 154 17.62 0.30 -16.10
N GLY A 155 17.12 -0.84 -15.64
CA GLY A 155 17.30 -1.33 -14.26
C GLY A 155 16.56 -0.52 -13.18
N LYS A 156 15.68 0.41 -13.56
CA LYS A 156 14.85 1.17 -12.60
C LYS A 156 13.56 0.41 -12.29
N THR A 157 12.95 0.72 -11.16
CA THR A 157 11.65 0.16 -10.82
C THR A 157 10.58 0.56 -11.83
N TYR A 158 9.68 -0.36 -12.16
CA TYR A 158 8.55 -0.09 -13.07
C TYR A 158 7.49 0.74 -12.37
N PHE A 159 7.11 0.35 -11.16
CA PHE A 159 6.25 1.10 -10.26
C PHE A 159 7.10 1.81 -9.19
N PRO A 160 6.60 2.89 -8.58
CA PRO A 160 7.27 3.52 -7.44
C PRO A 160 7.58 2.49 -6.33
N LEU A 161 8.76 2.59 -5.72
CA LEU A 161 9.13 1.75 -4.58
C LEU A 161 8.37 2.13 -3.32
N TYR A 162 8.18 3.44 -3.07
CA TYR A 162 7.58 3.90 -1.83
C TYR A 162 6.83 5.22 -1.98
N LYS A 163 5.98 5.49 -0.99
CA LYS A 163 5.31 6.77 -0.78
C LYS A 163 5.54 7.25 0.66
N ILE A 164 5.66 8.58 0.82
CA ILE A 164 5.66 9.22 2.14
C ILE A 164 4.27 9.77 2.42
N VAL A 165 3.71 9.37 3.56
CA VAL A 165 2.39 9.81 4.05
C VAL A 165 2.58 10.54 5.38
N LYS A 166 1.74 11.55 5.64
CA LYS A 166 1.72 12.25 6.94
C LYS A 166 0.37 11.99 7.60
N LYS A 167 0.39 11.26 8.71
CA LYS A 167 -0.79 10.94 9.52
C LYS A 167 -0.40 10.98 11.01
N ALA A 168 -1.33 11.33 11.87
CA ALA A 168 -1.13 11.41 13.33
C ALA A 168 0.04 12.33 13.75
N GLY A 169 0.42 13.30 12.92
CA GLY A 169 1.63 14.10 13.12
C GLY A 169 2.93 13.36 12.81
N LEU A 170 2.86 12.10 12.34
CA LEU A 170 3.98 11.23 12.01
C LEU A 170 4.31 11.31 10.51
N ARG A 171 5.59 11.11 10.19
CA ARG A 171 6.09 10.87 8.83
C ARG A 171 6.19 9.37 8.62
N ILE A 172 5.37 8.83 7.74
CA ILE A 172 5.23 7.40 7.49
C ILE A 172 5.78 7.09 6.10
N ALA A 173 6.69 6.11 6.01
CA ALA A 173 7.10 5.55 4.73
C ALA A 173 6.29 4.26 4.49
N VAL A 174 5.67 4.16 3.31
CA VAL A 174 5.01 2.95 2.83
C VAL A 174 5.80 2.46 1.63
N LEU A 175 6.50 1.34 1.78
CA LEU A 175 7.17 0.63 0.69
C LEU A 175 6.19 -0.38 0.09
N GLY A 176 6.29 -0.63 -1.22
CA GLY A 176 5.42 -1.61 -1.86
C GLY A 176 6.18 -2.59 -2.76
N TYR A 177 5.72 -3.84 -2.78
CA TYR A 177 6.28 -4.92 -3.58
C TYR A 177 5.19 -5.79 -4.18
N THR A 178 5.46 -6.35 -5.36
CA THR A 178 4.60 -7.34 -6.02
C THR A 178 5.17 -8.75 -5.86
N ASN A 179 4.39 -9.76 -6.25
CA ASN A 179 4.83 -11.15 -6.19
C ASN A 179 6.03 -11.41 -7.11
N ALA A 180 7.03 -12.12 -6.61
CA ALA A 180 8.22 -12.44 -7.38
C ALA A 180 8.00 -13.61 -8.36
N ASN A 181 7.02 -14.49 -8.10
CA ASN A 181 6.74 -15.68 -8.91
C ASN A 181 5.86 -15.41 -10.16
N MET A 182 5.77 -14.15 -10.58
CA MET A 182 4.92 -13.67 -11.67
C MET A 182 5.07 -14.49 -12.96
N THR A 183 6.29 -14.83 -13.31
CA THR A 183 6.61 -15.53 -14.56
C THR A 183 6.15 -16.99 -14.59
N ALA A 184 5.82 -17.57 -13.43
CA ALA A 184 5.30 -18.94 -13.35
C ALA A 184 3.81 -19.03 -13.77
N TRP A 185 3.07 -17.92 -13.67
CA TRP A 185 1.63 -17.90 -13.90
C TRP A 185 1.21 -17.15 -15.13
N LEU A 186 1.95 -16.09 -15.49
CA LEU A 186 1.53 -15.15 -16.52
C LEU A 186 2.43 -15.25 -17.77
N THR A 187 1.80 -15.15 -18.93
CA THR A 187 2.53 -15.08 -20.19
C THR A 187 3.31 -13.77 -20.32
N GLU A 188 4.50 -13.84 -20.93
CA GLU A 188 5.42 -12.70 -21.04
C GLU A 188 4.78 -11.44 -21.64
N SER A 189 3.83 -11.58 -22.56
CA SER A 189 3.13 -10.44 -23.17
C SER A 189 2.42 -9.53 -22.17
N LEU A 190 2.03 -10.06 -21.01
CA LEU A 190 1.32 -9.29 -19.95
C LEU A 190 2.27 -8.43 -19.13
N TRP A 191 3.52 -8.86 -18.97
CA TRP A 191 4.55 -8.20 -18.17
C TRP A 191 5.84 -7.88 -18.94
N SER A 192 5.76 -7.84 -20.28
CA SER A 192 6.93 -7.62 -21.14
C SER A 192 7.72 -6.38 -20.72
N GLY A 193 9.05 -6.48 -20.79
CA GLY A 193 9.94 -5.38 -20.40
C GLY A 193 10.20 -5.25 -18.89
N MET A 194 9.69 -6.18 -18.07
CA MET A 194 9.94 -6.25 -16.63
C MET A 194 10.66 -7.55 -16.24
N THR A 195 11.32 -7.50 -15.09
CA THR A 195 11.83 -8.66 -14.35
C THR A 195 11.40 -8.49 -12.90
N PHE A 196 10.99 -9.58 -12.24
CA PHE A 196 10.55 -9.57 -10.86
C PHE A 196 11.62 -10.20 -9.98
N GLN A 197 12.05 -9.50 -8.95
CA GLN A 197 13.08 -9.97 -8.02
C GLN A 197 12.43 -10.47 -6.73
N PRO A 198 12.99 -11.51 -6.05
CA PRO A 198 12.55 -11.91 -4.72
C PRO A 198 12.55 -10.70 -3.77
N ILE A 199 11.49 -10.55 -2.98
CA ILE A 199 11.33 -9.38 -2.11
C ILE A 199 12.36 -9.43 -0.99
N ILE A 200 12.61 -10.62 -0.45
CA ILE A 200 13.55 -10.84 0.64
C ILE A 200 14.97 -10.35 0.31
N ASP A 201 15.38 -10.43 -0.96
CA ASP A 201 16.72 -10.00 -1.43
C ASP A 201 16.88 -8.47 -1.46
N LEU A 202 15.77 -7.73 -1.48
CA LEU A 202 15.77 -6.27 -1.67
C LEU A 202 15.35 -5.50 -0.42
N VAL A 203 14.38 -6.02 0.31
CA VAL A 203 13.60 -5.26 1.29
C VAL A 203 14.44 -4.64 2.40
N GLN A 204 15.48 -5.34 2.93
CA GLN A 204 16.32 -4.75 3.98
C GLN A 204 17.11 -3.54 3.47
N LYS A 205 17.70 -3.65 2.28
CA LYS A 205 18.43 -2.55 1.64
C LYS A 205 17.53 -1.35 1.37
N ASP A 206 16.32 -1.59 0.91
CA ASP A 206 15.36 -0.54 0.59
C ASP A 206 14.83 0.15 1.86
N VAL A 207 14.55 -0.61 2.92
CA VAL A 207 14.19 -0.08 4.24
C VAL A 207 15.30 0.82 4.77
N ASP A 208 16.56 0.39 4.71
CA ASP A 208 17.70 1.17 5.19
C ASP A 208 17.92 2.43 4.35
N MET A 209 17.80 2.34 3.03
CA MET A 209 17.90 3.47 2.10
C MET A 209 16.80 4.50 2.38
N VAL A 210 15.54 4.07 2.51
CA VAL A 210 14.42 4.98 2.77
C VAL A 210 14.54 5.62 4.16
N LYS A 211 14.98 4.87 5.18
CA LYS A 211 15.27 5.43 6.51
C LYS A 211 16.34 6.51 6.47
N ALA A 212 17.44 6.26 5.77
CA ALA A 212 18.53 7.23 5.66
C ALA A 212 18.09 8.51 4.94
N LYS A 213 17.34 8.36 3.83
CA LYS A 213 16.91 9.45 2.97
C LYS A 213 15.73 10.24 3.54
N GLU A 214 14.67 9.55 3.95
CA GLU A 214 13.38 10.15 4.28
C GLU A 214 13.18 10.36 5.78
N LYS A 215 13.93 9.63 6.62
CA LYS A 215 13.86 9.68 8.10
C LYS A 215 12.42 9.56 8.61
N PRO A 216 11.70 8.50 8.22
CA PRO A 216 10.33 8.29 8.68
C PRO A 216 10.30 7.93 10.16
N ASP A 217 9.19 8.27 10.82
CA ASP A 217 8.89 7.87 12.20
C ASP A 217 8.32 6.45 12.26
N VAL A 218 7.63 6.06 11.18
CA VAL A 218 7.00 4.74 11.00
C VAL A 218 7.34 4.19 9.62
N MET A 219 7.69 2.91 9.57
CA MET A 219 7.98 2.15 8.36
C MET A 219 6.92 1.07 8.14
N ILE A 220 6.20 1.15 7.05
CA ILE A 220 5.26 0.13 6.60
C ILE A 220 5.77 -0.50 5.31
N VAL A 221 5.74 -1.82 5.23
CA VAL A 221 5.97 -2.57 4.00
C VAL A 221 4.64 -3.20 3.60
N SER A 222 4.12 -2.87 2.42
CA SER A 222 2.96 -3.51 1.81
C SER A 222 3.42 -4.38 0.66
N MET A 223 3.04 -5.63 0.63
CA MET A 223 3.51 -6.56 -0.38
C MET A 223 2.42 -7.54 -0.81
N HIS A 224 2.36 -7.81 -2.11
CA HIS A 224 1.50 -8.86 -2.63
C HIS A 224 2.26 -10.18 -2.65
N SER A 225 2.40 -10.80 -1.49
CA SER A 225 3.03 -12.09 -1.28
C SER A 225 2.39 -12.75 -0.05
N GLY A 226 2.18 -14.06 -0.11
CA GLY A 226 1.50 -14.81 0.94
C GLY A 226 2.28 -14.89 2.25
N CYS A 227 1.60 -15.32 3.32
CA CYS A 227 2.25 -15.53 4.61
C CYS A 227 3.36 -16.58 4.53
N GLY A 228 3.09 -17.73 3.92
CA GLY A 228 4.02 -18.85 3.91
C GLY A 228 4.19 -19.50 5.28
N GLU A 229 5.24 -20.30 5.40
CA GLU A 229 5.61 -20.97 6.66
C GLU A 229 6.83 -20.32 7.33
N GLY A 230 7.47 -19.34 6.67
CA GLY A 230 8.65 -18.63 7.19
C GLY A 230 9.94 -19.46 7.11
N ASP A 231 10.02 -20.38 6.16
CA ASP A 231 11.14 -21.30 5.97
C ASP A 231 11.90 -21.08 4.64
N GLY A 232 11.54 -20.04 3.88
CA GLY A 232 12.18 -19.63 2.63
C GLY A 232 11.94 -20.58 1.46
N THR A 233 10.97 -21.49 1.54
CA THR A 233 10.77 -22.54 0.53
C THR A 233 9.82 -22.12 -0.60
N ILE A 234 8.98 -21.11 -0.39
CA ILE A 234 7.92 -20.74 -1.31
C ILE A 234 8.08 -19.28 -1.75
N LEU A 235 8.58 -19.09 -2.99
CA LEU A 235 8.86 -17.75 -3.56
C LEU A 235 7.64 -16.82 -3.60
N GLU A 236 6.42 -17.33 -3.72
CA GLU A 236 5.19 -16.56 -3.75
C GLU A 236 4.67 -16.16 -2.35
N CYS A 237 5.30 -16.67 -1.28
CA CYS A 237 4.89 -16.52 0.10
C CYS A 237 6.05 -16.10 1.00
N GLU A 238 6.56 -14.88 0.82
CA GLU A 238 7.76 -14.37 1.52
C GLU A 238 7.44 -13.60 2.82
N ALA A 239 6.13 -13.42 3.19
CA ALA A 239 5.81 -12.47 4.26
C ALA A 239 6.34 -12.90 5.63
N LEU A 240 6.20 -14.16 6.03
CA LEU A 240 6.75 -14.63 7.31
C LEU A 240 8.28 -14.66 7.32
N ASP A 241 8.93 -14.94 6.18
CA ASP A 241 10.39 -14.87 6.06
C ASP A 241 10.89 -13.45 6.30
N ILE A 242 10.25 -12.46 5.68
CA ILE A 242 10.53 -11.04 5.86
C ILE A 242 10.23 -10.62 7.30
N PHE A 243 9.09 -11.01 7.85
CA PHE A 243 8.70 -10.67 9.23
C PHE A 243 9.64 -11.25 10.27
N ASN A 244 10.27 -12.41 9.98
CA ASN A 244 11.23 -13.06 10.85
C ASN A 244 12.65 -12.46 10.78
N SER A 245 13.07 -11.99 9.59
CA SER A 245 14.48 -11.68 9.33
C SER A 245 14.75 -10.18 9.16
N ILE A 246 13.82 -9.39 8.59
CA ILE A 246 14.05 -7.99 8.25
C ILE A 246 13.82 -7.08 9.46
N LYS A 247 14.72 -6.13 9.64
CA LYS A 247 14.68 -5.20 10.77
C LYS A 247 14.15 -3.83 10.37
N GLY A 248 13.44 -3.25 11.31
CA GLY A 248 13.05 -1.86 11.20
C GLY A 248 11.79 -1.62 10.38
N ILE A 249 10.98 -2.63 10.19
CA ILE A 249 9.60 -2.55 9.74
C ILE A 249 8.72 -2.45 10.98
N ASP A 250 7.79 -1.50 11.01
CA ASP A 250 6.78 -1.38 12.05
C ASP A 250 5.52 -2.20 11.72
N PHE A 251 5.05 -2.12 10.46
CA PHE A 251 3.96 -2.96 9.97
C PHE A 251 4.37 -3.64 8.67
N LEU A 252 4.08 -4.93 8.58
CA LEU A 252 4.09 -5.70 7.34
C LEU A 252 2.64 -5.99 6.94
N VAL A 253 2.23 -5.50 5.77
CA VAL A 253 0.92 -5.76 5.17
C VAL A 253 1.14 -6.71 4.01
N CYS A 254 0.39 -7.82 3.95
CA CYS A 254 0.56 -8.83 2.91
C CYS A 254 -0.79 -9.35 2.38
N GLY A 255 -0.75 -10.13 1.30
CA GLY A 255 -1.90 -10.72 0.62
C GLY A 255 -1.50 -11.94 -0.20
N HIS A 256 -2.23 -12.26 -1.29
CA HIS A 256 -1.97 -13.33 -2.25
C HIS A 256 -2.49 -14.72 -1.84
N ASP A 257 -2.18 -15.20 -0.65
CA ASP A 257 -2.58 -16.55 -0.20
C ASP A 257 -4.02 -16.63 0.33
N HIS A 258 -4.74 -15.50 0.31
CA HIS A 258 -6.13 -15.38 0.79
C HIS A 258 -6.32 -15.78 2.27
N ARG A 259 -5.25 -15.90 3.04
CA ARG A 259 -5.25 -16.33 4.43
C ARG A 259 -5.51 -15.14 5.35
N PRO A 260 -6.68 -15.04 6.03
CA PRO A 260 -6.85 -14.00 7.04
C PRO A 260 -5.91 -14.28 8.22
N TYR A 261 -4.98 -13.38 8.46
CA TYR A 261 -3.94 -13.58 9.47
C TYR A 261 -3.42 -12.25 10.01
N VAL A 262 -3.31 -12.15 11.32
CA VAL A 262 -2.62 -11.05 11.99
C VAL A 262 -1.70 -11.57 13.07
N GLU A 263 -0.57 -10.91 13.28
CA GLU A 263 0.38 -11.25 14.32
C GLU A 263 0.99 -9.98 14.91
N THR A 264 1.09 -9.92 16.23
CA THR A 264 1.72 -8.82 16.97
C THR A 264 2.99 -9.31 17.64
N ARG A 265 4.08 -8.57 17.49
CA ARG A 265 5.35 -8.77 18.21
C ARG A 265 5.74 -7.49 18.94
N ASP A 266 6.74 -7.56 19.81
CA ASP A 266 7.20 -6.41 20.59
C ASP A 266 7.64 -5.21 19.72
N THR A 267 8.14 -5.47 18.50
CA THR A 267 8.73 -4.43 17.63
C THR A 267 8.00 -4.21 16.34
N SER A 268 7.00 -5.03 15.98
CA SER A 268 6.31 -4.98 14.69
C SER A 268 4.99 -5.74 14.70
N ALA A 269 4.17 -5.52 13.68
CA ALA A 269 2.94 -6.26 13.46
C ALA A 269 2.77 -6.66 11.98
N LEU A 270 2.10 -7.80 11.76
CA LEU A 270 1.74 -8.31 10.43
C LEU A 270 0.23 -8.29 10.26
N LEU A 271 -0.23 -7.85 9.08
CA LEU A 271 -1.63 -7.70 8.71
C LEU A 271 -1.90 -8.37 7.36
N ASN A 272 -2.82 -9.34 7.32
CA ASN A 272 -3.39 -9.94 6.11
C ASN A 272 -4.90 -10.06 6.28
N SER A 273 -5.68 -9.35 5.48
CA SER A 273 -7.15 -9.30 5.59
C SER A 273 -7.86 -10.49 4.91
N GLY A 274 -7.12 -11.42 4.34
CA GLY A 274 -7.68 -12.55 3.61
C GLY A 274 -8.08 -12.17 2.19
N SER A 275 -9.36 -12.34 1.80
CA SER A 275 -9.78 -12.04 0.44
C SER A 275 -11.26 -11.72 0.31
N HIS A 276 -11.69 -11.22 -0.87
CA HIS A 276 -13.08 -11.00 -1.27
C HIS A 276 -13.87 -10.14 -0.29
N SER A 277 -13.25 -9.09 0.25
CA SER A 277 -13.87 -8.14 1.19
C SER A 277 -14.48 -8.80 2.44
N ARG A 278 -13.92 -9.93 2.91
CA ARG A 278 -14.42 -10.65 4.10
C ARG A 278 -13.97 -10.06 5.41
N TYR A 279 -12.81 -9.41 5.41
CA TYR A 279 -12.23 -8.78 6.60
C TYR A 279 -11.55 -7.46 6.23
N VAL A 280 -11.39 -6.60 7.22
CA VAL A 280 -10.41 -5.52 7.25
C VAL A 280 -9.41 -5.86 8.34
N ALA A 281 -8.13 -5.86 8.06
CA ALA A 281 -7.12 -6.02 9.09
C ALA A 281 -6.83 -4.65 9.73
N HIS A 282 -6.85 -4.61 11.05
CA HIS A 282 -6.74 -3.40 11.86
C HIS A 282 -5.50 -3.50 12.75
N GLY A 283 -4.53 -2.65 12.52
CA GLY A 283 -3.36 -2.48 13.37
C GLY A 283 -3.42 -1.16 14.13
N THR A 284 -2.97 -1.16 15.38
CA THR A 284 -2.79 0.05 16.17
C THR A 284 -1.35 0.16 16.63
N LEU A 285 -0.73 1.31 16.37
CA LEU A 285 0.57 1.69 16.92
C LEU A 285 0.36 2.80 17.95
N LYS A 286 0.82 2.57 19.18
CA LYS A 286 1.01 3.63 20.17
C LYS A 286 2.50 3.92 20.29
N LEU A 287 2.87 5.19 20.19
CA LEU A 287 4.23 5.66 20.11
C LEU A 287 4.43 6.78 21.13
N LYS A 288 5.42 6.65 22.01
CA LYS A 288 5.77 7.67 22.99
C LYS A 288 7.05 8.37 22.60
N VAL A 289 7.04 9.70 22.65
CA VAL A 289 8.18 10.57 22.34
C VAL A 289 8.57 11.37 23.58
N GLU A 290 9.83 11.27 23.97
CA GLU A 290 10.45 12.06 25.03
C GLU A 290 11.78 12.61 24.56
N ASN A 291 12.07 13.89 24.85
CA ASN A 291 13.27 14.58 24.39
C ASN A 291 13.45 14.48 22.85
N LYS A 292 12.32 14.55 22.10
CA LYS A 292 12.28 14.43 20.63
C LYS A 292 12.79 13.09 20.09
N LYS A 293 12.75 12.05 20.89
CA LYS A 293 13.12 10.67 20.53
C LYS A 293 11.97 9.73 20.86
N VAL A 294 11.75 8.77 19.97
CA VAL A 294 10.84 7.66 20.25
C VAL A 294 11.45 6.81 21.35
N VAL A 295 10.74 6.69 22.48
CA VAL A 295 11.18 5.89 23.64
C VAL A 295 10.42 4.57 23.76
N SER A 296 9.21 4.47 23.17
CA SER A 296 8.49 3.20 23.09
C SER A 296 7.58 3.15 21.88
N LYS A 297 7.38 1.93 21.38
CA LYS A 297 6.36 1.56 20.39
C LYS A 297 5.63 0.33 20.94
N THR A 298 4.31 0.31 20.88
CA THR A 298 3.51 -0.87 21.16
C THR A 298 2.50 -1.08 20.06
N PHE A 299 2.28 -2.34 19.72
CA PHE A 299 1.45 -2.75 18.60
C PHE A 299 0.26 -3.58 19.11
N ASP A 300 -0.85 -3.50 18.41
CA ASP A 300 -2.02 -4.35 18.60
C ASP A 300 -2.64 -4.63 17.22
N THR A 301 -3.24 -5.80 17.04
CA THR A 301 -3.83 -6.22 15.77
C THR A 301 -5.13 -6.96 15.94
N GLU A 302 -6.06 -6.74 15.02
CA GLU A 302 -7.35 -7.40 15.01
C GLU A 302 -7.81 -7.65 13.56
N LEU A 303 -8.48 -8.79 13.31
CA LEU A 303 -9.22 -9.06 12.08
C LEU A 303 -10.69 -8.75 12.27
N ILE A 304 -11.19 -7.78 11.53
CA ILE A 304 -12.56 -7.31 11.62
C ILE A 304 -13.40 -7.96 10.52
N PRO A 305 -14.37 -8.82 10.87
CA PRO A 305 -15.23 -9.42 9.88
C PRO A 305 -16.16 -8.38 9.25
N VAL A 306 -16.22 -8.39 7.92
CA VAL A 306 -17.11 -7.55 7.12
C VAL A 306 -18.30 -8.38 6.69
N LYS A 307 -19.51 -7.82 6.80
CA LYS A 307 -20.75 -8.48 6.43
C LYS A 307 -21.48 -7.67 5.37
N ALA A 308 -22.14 -8.35 4.45
CA ALA A 308 -22.86 -7.74 3.33
C ALA A 308 -23.87 -6.65 3.78
N GLU A 309 -24.52 -6.88 4.92
CA GLU A 309 -25.53 -5.97 5.49
C GLU A 309 -24.92 -4.63 5.96
N MET A 310 -23.60 -4.59 6.13
CA MET A 310 -22.87 -3.36 6.55
C MET A 310 -22.60 -2.42 5.39
N ALA A 311 -23.01 -2.75 4.16
CA ALA A 311 -22.70 -1.92 2.99
C ALA A 311 -23.17 -0.47 3.17
N ASP A 312 -22.22 0.46 2.98
CA ASP A 312 -22.45 1.90 3.12
C ASP A 312 -23.50 2.40 2.11
N PRO A 313 -24.68 2.86 2.56
CA PRO A 313 -25.73 3.30 1.66
C PRO A 313 -25.39 4.58 0.90
N VAL A 314 -24.51 5.43 1.43
CA VAL A 314 -24.09 6.68 0.79
C VAL A 314 -23.12 6.36 -0.35
N MET A 315 -22.13 5.52 -0.10
CA MET A 315 -21.21 5.05 -1.13
C MET A 315 -21.95 4.26 -2.22
N ARG A 316 -22.90 3.39 -1.83
CA ARG A 316 -23.76 2.68 -2.78
C ARG A 316 -24.51 3.66 -3.70
N ALA A 317 -25.19 4.65 -3.15
CA ALA A 317 -25.92 5.65 -3.91
C ALA A 317 -25.01 6.50 -4.82
N HIS A 318 -23.75 6.67 -4.47
CA HIS A 318 -22.77 7.40 -5.27
C HIS A 318 -22.32 6.62 -6.52
N PHE A 319 -22.12 5.32 -6.41
CA PHE A 319 -21.52 4.48 -7.47
C PHE A 319 -22.54 3.64 -8.26
N GLN A 320 -23.77 3.49 -7.83
CA GLN A 320 -24.82 2.72 -8.52
C GLN A 320 -25.75 3.59 -9.38
N LYS A 321 -25.34 4.79 -9.76
CA LYS A 321 -26.11 5.69 -10.62
C LYS A 321 -25.92 5.40 -12.10
#